data_c5150a7a3ef8fb2b6c5b94b48dc89320
#
_entry.id   c5150a7a3ef8fb2b6c5b94b48dc89320
#
_cell.length_a   1.000
_cell.length_b   1.000
_cell.length_c   1.000
_cell.angle_alpha   90.00
_cell.angle_beta   90.00
_cell.angle_gamma   90.00
#
_symmetry.space_group_name_H-M   'P 1'
#
loop_
_entity.id
_entity.type
_entity.pdbx_description
1 polymer ?
#
loop_
_entity_poly.entity_id
_entity_poly.type
_entity_poly.pdbx_seq_one_letter_code
_entity_poly.pdbx_strand_id
1 'polypeptide(L)'
;MVGIAIMSAIVVVLQLLGSFIKFGPVSVSLVLIPIVVGASMYGEVAGAILGGVFGVVVLLQPDTALFYGISVFGTVATVMVKGTLAGWLSGLTFRALSHKKEWLAVALAAMVCPLVNTGIFALGCRLFFWDALAEMGGGNALAFLLTVMIGINFIAEFVTNVICSPVILRILHAANRH
;
A
#
# COMPACT_ATOMS: atom_id res chain seq x y z
N MET A 1 -12.58 3.58 -17.95
CA MET A 1 -12.59 4.84 -17.16
C MET A 1 -13.51 4.74 -15.95
N VAL A 2 -14.80 4.40 -16.11
CA VAL A 2 -15.77 4.31 -14.97
C VAL A 2 -15.31 3.33 -13.89
N GLY A 3 -14.80 2.14 -14.24
CA GLY A 3 -14.34 1.15 -13.27
C GLY A 3 -13.17 1.64 -12.40
N ILE A 4 -12.21 2.37 -12.97
CA ILE A 4 -11.09 2.96 -12.21
C ILE A 4 -11.62 4.03 -11.24
N ALA A 5 -12.60 4.84 -11.66
CA ALA A 5 -13.22 5.84 -10.79
C ALA A 5 -13.94 5.20 -9.59
N ILE A 6 -14.69 4.12 -9.82
CA ILE A 6 -15.35 3.36 -8.74
C ILE A 6 -14.31 2.75 -7.79
N MET A 7 -13.26 2.14 -8.32
CA MET A 7 -12.17 1.59 -7.50
C MET A 7 -11.45 2.68 -6.71
N SER A 8 -11.24 3.87 -7.30
CA SER A 8 -10.66 5.02 -6.59
C SER A 8 -11.55 5.45 -5.42
N ALA A 9 -12.86 5.49 -5.59
CA ALA A 9 -13.80 5.81 -4.51
C ALA A 9 -13.72 4.76 -3.38
N ILE A 10 -13.64 3.47 -3.72
CA ILE A 10 -13.45 2.39 -2.73
C ILE A 10 -12.13 2.55 -1.99
N VAL A 11 -11.03 2.87 -2.70
CA VAL A 11 -9.72 3.15 -2.10
C VAL A 11 -9.81 4.29 -1.09
N VAL A 12 -10.47 5.40 -1.44
CA VAL A 12 -10.65 6.56 -0.55
C VAL A 12 -11.43 6.16 0.71
N VAL A 13 -12.59 5.52 0.54
CA VAL A 13 -13.45 5.11 1.66
C VAL A 13 -12.73 4.12 2.58
N LEU A 14 -12.10 3.09 2.04
CA LEU A 14 -11.39 2.09 2.85
C LEU A 14 -10.16 2.68 3.54
N GLN A 15 -9.47 3.64 2.93
CA GLN A 15 -8.36 4.32 3.59
C GLN A 15 -8.83 5.18 4.76
N LEU A 16 -9.92 5.90 4.59
CA LEU A 16 -10.51 6.69 5.67
C LEU A 16 -11.01 5.78 6.81
N LEU A 17 -11.67 4.67 6.51
CA LEU A 17 -12.10 3.70 7.51
C LEU A 17 -10.91 2.99 8.18
N GLY A 18 -9.89 2.63 7.42
CA GLY A 18 -8.67 1.98 7.91
C GLY A 18 -7.88 2.86 8.89
N SER A 19 -7.98 4.18 8.78
CA SER A 19 -7.32 5.11 9.70
C SER A 19 -7.80 5.01 11.15
N PHE A 20 -8.95 4.39 11.40
CA PHE A 20 -9.43 4.09 12.74
C PHE A 20 -8.78 2.85 13.36
N ILE A 21 -8.18 1.98 12.54
CA ILE A 21 -7.50 0.75 13.00
C ILE A 21 -6.00 1.05 13.07
N LYS A 22 -5.51 1.32 14.29
CA LYS A 22 -4.12 1.71 14.53
C LYS A 22 -3.40 0.70 15.40
N PHE A 23 -2.20 0.35 14.99
CA PHE A 23 -1.23 -0.36 15.81
C PHE A 23 0.05 0.50 15.91
N GLY A 24 0.11 1.37 16.93
CA GLY A 24 1.17 2.36 17.09
C GLY A 24 0.89 3.67 16.33
N PRO A 25 1.92 4.39 15.88
CA PRO A 25 1.79 5.69 15.22
C PRO A 25 1.35 5.62 13.75
N VAL A 26 1.19 4.41 13.20
CA VAL A 26 0.82 4.17 11.79
C VAL A 26 -0.44 3.32 11.73
N SER A 27 -1.35 3.64 10.83
CA SER A 27 -2.58 2.87 10.59
C SER A 27 -2.38 1.72 9.61
N VAL A 28 -3.17 0.65 9.77
CA VAL A 28 -3.17 -0.50 8.85
C VAL A 28 -3.95 -0.17 7.58
N SER A 29 -3.34 -0.38 6.43
CA SER A 29 -3.93 -0.06 5.13
C SER A 29 -4.64 -1.27 4.52
N LEU A 30 -5.92 -1.48 4.85
CA LEU A 30 -6.77 -2.47 4.18
C LEU A 30 -7.02 -2.15 2.70
N VAL A 31 -6.66 -0.95 2.29
CA VAL A 31 -6.85 -0.42 0.95
C VAL A 31 -5.96 -1.07 -0.11
N LEU A 32 -4.92 -1.79 0.29
CA LEU A 32 -4.05 -2.49 -0.66
C LEU A 32 -4.82 -3.58 -1.45
N ILE A 33 -5.88 -4.17 -0.86
CA ILE A 33 -6.73 -5.15 -1.54
C ILE A 33 -7.41 -4.55 -2.79
N PRO A 34 -8.19 -3.46 -2.72
CA PRO A 34 -8.79 -2.86 -3.91
C PRO A 34 -7.76 -2.32 -4.91
N ILE A 35 -6.56 -1.93 -4.46
CA ILE A 35 -5.48 -1.57 -5.39
C ILE A 35 -5.05 -2.81 -6.20
N VAL A 36 -4.85 -3.96 -5.56
CA VAL A 36 -4.51 -5.22 -6.26
C VAL A 36 -5.63 -5.65 -7.19
N VAL A 37 -6.91 -5.58 -6.75
CA VAL A 37 -8.08 -5.88 -7.59
C VAL A 37 -8.09 -4.99 -8.83
N GLY A 38 -7.99 -3.68 -8.66
CA GLY A 38 -8.02 -2.72 -9.75
C GLY A 38 -6.82 -2.86 -10.69
N ALA A 39 -5.62 -3.13 -10.14
CA ALA A 39 -4.43 -3.40 -10.93
C ALA A 39 -4.54 -4.68 -11.76
N SER A 40 -5.17 -5.72 -11.20
CA SER A 40 -5.39 -6.99 -11.90
C SER A 40 -6.49 -6.91 -12.96
N MET A 41 -7.53 -6.10 -12.75
CA MET A 41 -8.66 -5.94 -13.70
C MET A 41 -8.37 -4.96 -14.84
N TYR A 42 -7.69 -3.84 -14.51
CA TYR A 42 -7.53 -2.69 -15.43
C TYR A 42 -6.08 -2.45 -15.83
N GLY A 43 -5.15 -3.28 -15.36
CA GLY A 43 -3.73 -3.24 -15.71
C GLY A 43 -2.87 -2.39 -14.78
N GLU A 44 -1.55 -2.42 -15.02
CA GLU A 44 -0.53 -1.79 -14.19
C GLU A 44 -0.68 -0.27 -14.06
N VAL A 45 -1.13 0.41 -15.12
CA VAL A 45 -1.36 1.87 -15.10
C VAL A 45 -2.52 2.22 -14.16
N ALA A 46 -3.59 1.42 -14.18
CA ALA A 46 -4.70 1.58 -13.24
C ALA A 46 -4.23 1.36 -11.80
N GLY A 47 -3.39 0.34 -11.58
CA GLY A 47 -2.75 0.12 -10.27
C GLY A 47 -1.95 1.33 -9.79
N ALA A 48 -1.15 1.95 -10.68
CA ALA A 48 -0.41 3.17 -10.37
C ALA A 48 -1.33 4.34 -9.98
N ILE A 49 -2.43 4.53 -10.72
CA ILE A 49 -3.43 5.58 -10.43
C ILE A 49 -4.07 5.34 -9.06
N LEU A 50 -4.54 4.12 -8.79
CA LEU A 50 -5.16 3.76 -7.51
C LEU A 50 -4.18 3.90 -6.34
N GLY A 51 -2.92 3.51 -6.53
CA GLY A 51 -1.86 3.72 -5.55
C GLY A 51 -1.52 5.20 -5.35
N GLY A 52 -1.60 6.03 -6.40
CA GLY A 52 -1.48 7.48 -6.30
C GLY A 52 -2.64 8.11 -5.51
N VAL A 53 -3.89 7.69 -5.78
CA VAL A 53 -5.07 8.11 -5.01
C VAL A 53 -4.91 7.73 -3.53
N PHE A 54 -4.48 6.52 -3.25
CA PHE A 54 -4.14 6.08 -1.89
C PHE A 54 -3.12 7.01 -1.25
N GLY A 55 -2.03 7.34 -1.96
CA GLY A 55 -0.99 8.25 -1.49
C GLY A 55 -1.55 9.63 -1.12
N VAL A 56 -2.39 10.21 -1.98
CA VAL A 56 -3.05 11.51 -1.71
C VAL A 56 -3.90 11.44 -0.42
N VAL A 57 -4.69 10.39 -0.25
CA VAL A 57 -5.53 10.24 0.97
C VAL A 57 -4.65 10.10 2.22
N VAL A 58 -3.56 9.33 2.16
CA VAL A 58 -2.59 9.19 3.27
C VAL A 58 -1.97 10.54 3.64
N LEU A 59 -1.64 11.38 2.66
CA LEU A 59 -1.10 12.72 2.93
C LEU A 59 -2.07 13.62 3.69
N LEU A 60 -3.37 13.39 3.58
CA LEU A 60 -4.41 14.15 4.30
C LEU A 60 -4.72 13.59 5.69
N GLN A 61 -4.14 12.44 6.06
CA GLN A 61 -4.40 11.81 7.35
C GLN A 61 -3.58 12.41 8.49
N PRO A 62 -4.13 12.44 9.72
CA PRO A 62 -3.42 12.97 10.90
C PRO A 62 -2.10 12.27 11.20
N ASP A 63 -1.99 10.97 10.89
CA ASP A 63 -0.78 10.19 11.14
C ASP A 63 0.43 10.70 10.34
N THR A 64 0.18 11.35 9.21
CA THR A 64 1.22 11.96 8.36
C THR A 64 1.75 13.27 8.95
N ALA A 65 1.03 13.91 9.88
CA ALA A 65 1.45 15.17 10.49
C ALA A 65 2.81 15.06 11.20
N LEU A 66 3.10 13.91 11.83
CA LEU A 66 4.40 13.64 12.44
C LEU A 66 5.55 13.81 11.43
N PHE A 67 5.40 13.27 10.23
CA PHE A 67 6.41 13.30 9.18
C PHE A 67 6.51 14.67 8.52
N TYR A 68 5.40 15.42 8.42
CA TYR A 68 5.41 16.80 7.93
C TYR A 68 6.23 17.72 8.85
N GLY A 69 6.20 17.51 10.17
CA GLY A 69 7.00 18.24 11.13
C GLY A 69 8.52 18.07 10.94
N ILE A 70 8.94 16.96 10.30
CA ILE A 70 10.35 16.66 10.06
C ILE A 70 10.76 17.13 8.64
N SER A 71 10.04 16.72 7.60
CA SER A 71 10.35 17.07 6.22
C SER A 71 9.09 16.97 5.34
N VAL A 72 8.56 18.10 4.90
CA VAL A 72 7.40 18.13 3.99
C VAL A 72 7.71 17.43 2.67
N PHE A 73 8.84 17.76 2.06
CA PHE A 73 9.26 17.15 0.79
C PHE A 73 9.47 15.63 0.92
N GLY A 74 10.18 15.20 1.96
CA GLY A 74 10.42 13.78 2.23
C GLY A 74 9.12 13.02 2.44
N THR A 75 8.14 13.60 3.13
CA THR A 75 6.82 13.00 3.37
C THR A 75 6.04 12.83 2.08
N VAL A 76 5.89 13.90 1.30
CA VAL A 76 5.15 13.85 0.02
C VAL A 76 5.80 12.88 -0.95
N ALA A 77 7.12 12.96 -1.12
CA ALA A 77 7.86 12.07 -2.01
C ALA A 77 7.70 10.60 -1.60
N THR A 78 7.95 10.28 -0.31
CA THR A 78 7.85 8.91 0.19
C THR A 78 6.45 8.34 0.02
N VAL A 79 5.41 9.10 0.42
CA VAL A 79 4.02 8.61 0.40
C VAL A 79 3.51 8.43 -1.02
N MET A 80 3.79 9.38 -1.92
CA MET A 80 3.36 9.27 -3.32
C MET A 80 4.08 8.14 -4.04
N VAL A 81 5.39 8.04 -3.87
CA VAL A 81 6.20 6.98 -4.52
C VAL A 81 5.82 5.61 -4.02
N LYS A 82 5.67 5.40 -2.68
CA LYS A 82 5.31 4.10 -2.13
C LYS A 82 3.96 3.59 -2.65
N GLY A 83 2.94 4.46 -2.66
CA GLY A 83 1.59 4.10 -3.12
C GLY A 83 1.56 3.79 -4.62
N THR A 84 2.09 4.71 -5.44
CA THR A 84 2.10 4.57 -6.90
C THR A 84 2.87 3.33 -7.35
N LEU A 85 4.07 3.11 -6.82
CA LEU A 85 4.89 1.95 -7.19
C LEU A 85 4.32 0.65 -6.65
N ALA A 86 3.71 0.63 -5.47
CA ALA A 86 3.05 -0.57 -4.94
C ALA A 86 1.93 -1.05 -5.86
N GLY A 87 1.06 -0.14 -6.32
CA GLY A 87 0.00 -0.46 -7.26
C GLY A 87 0.52 -0.83 -8.65
N TRP A 88 1.51 -0.10 -9.16
CA TRP A 88 2.11 -0.36 -10.46
C TRP A 88 2.80 -1.72 -10.52
N LEU A 89 3.68 -2.03 -9.58
CA LEU A 89 4.43 -3.29 -9.53
C LEU A 89 3.51 -4.48 -9.25
N SER A 90 2.46 -4.30 -8.46
CA SER A 90 1.43 -5.32 -8.26
C SER A 90 0.75 -5.67 -9.59
N GLY A 91 0.31 -4.67 -10.37
CA GLY A 91 -0.30 -4.87 -11.69
C GLY A 91 0.67 -5.49 -12.70
N LEU A 92 1.93 -5.06 -12.71
CA LEU A 92 2.97 -5.63 -13.56
C LEU A 92 3.23 -7.11 -13.22
N THR A 93 3.27 -7.44 -11.93
CA THR A 93 3.41 -8.84 -11.45
C THR A 93 2.24 -9.71 -11.92
N PHE A 94 1.01 -9.20 -11.77
CA PHE A 94 -0.16 -9.90 -12.27
C PHE A 94 -0.08 -10.14 -13.78
N ARG A 95 0.18 -9.10 -14.56
CA ARG A 95 0.30 -9.17 -16.03
C ARG A 95 1.36 -10.17 -16.48
N ALA A 96 2.52 -10.18 -15.83
CA ALA A 96 3.64 -11.06 -16.19
C ALA A 96 3.33 -12.55 -15.95
N LEU A 97 2.48 -12.86 -14.97
CA LEU A 97 2.24 -14.23 -14.51
C LEU A 97 0.85 -14.78 -14.87
N SER A 98 -0.11 -13.92 -15.21
CA SER A 98 -1.51 -14.32 -15.51
C SER A 98 -1.62 -15.31 -16.67
N HIS A 99 -0.71 -15.24 -17.65
CA HIS A 99 -0.65 -16.17 -18.78
C HIS A 99 -0.30 -17.61 -18.40
N LYS A 100 0.33 -17.82 -17.23
CA LYS A 100 0.73 -19.16 -16.77
C LYS A 100 -0.31 -19.78 -15.82
N LYS A 101 -0.55 -19.10 -14.69
CA LYS A 101 -1.51 -19.52 -13.65
C LYS A 101 -2.10 -18.29 -12.99
N GLU A 102 -3.36 -17.99 -13.26
CA GLU A 102 -4.03 -16.80 -12.77
C GLU A 102 -4.06 -16.71 -11.24
N TRP A 103 -4.33 -17.81 -10.54
CA TRP A 103 -4.33 -17.84 -9.09
C TRP A 103 -2.97 -17.48 -8.48
N LEU A 104 -1.87 -17.94 -9.12
CA LEU A 104 -0.51 -17.61 -8.69
C LEU A 104 -0.18 -16.14 -8.96
N ALA A 105 -0.63 -15.61 -10.10
CA ALA A 105 -0.47 -14.21 -10.46
C ALA A 105 -1.15 -13.29 -9.44
N VAL A 106 -2.40 -13.61 -9.05
CA VAL A 106 -3.13 -12.87 -8.01
C VAL A 106 -2.42 -12.96 -6.66
N ALA A 107 -2.02 -14.16 -6.23
CA ALA A 107 -1.34 -14.35 -4.95
C ALA A 107 -0.02 -13.54 -4.88
N LEU A 108 0.79 -13.60 -5.93
CA LEU A 108 2.05 -12.86 -5.98
C LEU A 108 1.84 -11.35 -6.09
N ALA A 109 0.85 -10.89 -6.85
CA ALA A 109 0.48 -9.46 -6.90
C ALA A 109 0.03 -8.95 -5.53
N ALA A 110 -0.77 -9.74 -4.79
CA ALA A 110 -1.21 -9.44 -3.43
C ALA A 110 -0.07 -9.41 -2.41
N MET A 111 1.01 -10.16 -2.62
CA MET A 111 2.22 -10.13 -1.80
C MET A 111 3.12 -8.95 -2.16
N VAL A 112 3.31 -8.67 -3.44
CA VAL A 112 4.19 -7.59 -3.94
C VAL A 112 3.68 -6.23 -3.49
N CYS A 113 2.37 -6.00 -3.49
CA CYS A 113 1.78 -4.72 -3.13
C CYS A 113 2.21 -4.22 -1.73
N PRO A 114 1.98 -4.95 -0.63
CA PRO A 114 2.43 -4.53 0.70
C PRO A 114 3.96 -4.53 0.86
N LEU A 115 4.68 -5.45 0.20
CA LEU A 115 6.14 -5.46 0.23
C LEU A 115 6.74 -4.18 -0.35
N VAL A 116 6.25 -3.74 -1.50
CA VAL A 116 6.70 -2.50 -2.14
C VAL A 116 6.28 -1.28 -1.34
N ASN A 117 5.02 -1.23 -0.87
CA ASN A 117 4.52 -0.14 -0.03
C ASN A 117 5.40 0.07 1.20
N THR A 118 5.67 -1.00 1.94
CA THR A 118 6.47 -0.95 3.17
C THR A 118 7.96 -0.77 2.89
N GLY A 119 8.49 -1.40 1.86
CA GLY A 119 9.89 -1.28 1.47
C GLY A 119 10.26 0.15 1.09
N ILE A 120 9.42 0.83 0.30
CA ILE A 120 9.64 2.24 -0.07
C ILE A 120 9.43 3.16 1.12
N PHE A 121 8.46 2.86 2.00
CA PHE A 121 8.32 3.60 3.26
C PHE A 121 9.59 3.49 4.11
N ALA A 122 10.16 2.29 4.27
CA ALA A 122 11.41 2.09 5.00
C ALA A 122 12.59 2.86 4.37
N LEU A 123 12.69 2.86 3.03
CA LEU A 123 13.69 3.64 2.32
C LEU A 123 13.50 5.15 2.53
N GLY A 124 12.28 5.64 2.48
CA GLY A 124 11.96 7.04 2.78
C GLY A 124 12.33 7.42 4.21
N CYS A 125 12.03 6.55 5.18
CA CYS A 125 12.44 6.72 6.57
C CYS A 125 13.96 6.79 6.70
N ARG A 126 14.70 5.96 5.96
CA ARG A 126 16.17 5.98 5.98
C ARG A 126 16.75 7.24 5.36
N LEU A 127 16.11 7.80 4.33
CA LEU A 127 16.62 8.94 3.58
C LEU A 127 16.27 10.30 4.22
N PHE A 128 15.05 10.43 4.75
CA PHE A 128 14.51 11.73 5.16
C PHE A 128 14.22 11.86 6.65
N PHE A 129 14.07 10.75 7.39
CA PHE A 129 13.54 10.77 8.76
C PHE A 129 14.45 10.07 9.77
N TRP A 130 15.67 9.64 9.36
CA TRP A 130 16.51 8.76 10.17
C TRP A 130 16.89 9.34 11.53
N ASP A 131 17.28 10.60 11.57
CA ASP A 131 17.73 11.24 12.82
C ASP A 131 16.56 11.41 13.80
N ALA A 132 15.39 11.83 13.29
CA ALA A 132 14.19 11.94 14.11
C ALA A 132 13.72 10.57 14.62
N LEU A 133 13.82 9.51 13.83
CA LEU A 133 13.53 8.15 14.27
C LEU A 133 14.52 7.66 15.33
N ALA A 134 15.78 8.06 15.24
CA ALA A 134 16.78 7.75 16.26
C ALA A 134 16.46 8.43 17.59
N GLU A 135 16.06 9.69 17.58
CA GLU A 135 15.62 10.41 18.76
C GLU A 135 14.39 9.75 19.41
N MET A 136 13.37 9.44 18.60
CA MET A 136 12.14 8.77 19.06
C MET A 136 12.39 7.35 19.57
N GLY A 137 13.39 6.67 19.03
CA GLY A 137 13.77 5.29 19.37
C GLY A 137 14.84 5.18 20.47
N GLY A 138 15.12 6.27 21.19
CA GLY A 138 16.13 6.25 22.26
C GLY A 138 17.56 5.96 21.77
N GLY A 139 17.90 6.40 20.55
CA GLY A 139 19.20 6.23 19.91
C GLY A 139 19.26 5.09 18.89
N ASN A 140 18.21 4.27 18.76
CA ASN A 140 18.18 3.15 17.80
C ASN A 140 17.05 3.29 16.77
N ALA A 141 17.32 4.06 15.71
CA ALA A 141 16.37 4.29 14.62
C ALA A 141 15.89 2.99 13.95
N LEU A 142 16.80 2.02 13.75
CA LEU A 142 16.48 0.77 13.08
C LEU A 142 15.51 -0.09 13.89
N ALA A 143 15.77 -0.24 15.19
CA ALA A 143 14.86 -0.98 16.06
C ALA A 143 13.48 -0.33 16.12
N PHE A 144 13.41 1.01 16.25
CA PHE A 144 12.16 1.76 16.26
C PHE A 144 11.40 1.60 14.94
N LEU A 145 12.07 1.73 13.81
CA LEU A 145 11.47 1.54 12.49
C LEU A 145 10.89 0.14 12.33
N LEU A 146 11.66 -0.90 12.65
CA LEU A 146 11.24 -2.28 12.43
C LEU A 146 10.17 -2.76 13.42
N THR A 147 10.20 -2.32 14.67
CA THR A 147 9.27 -2.81 15.70
C THR A 147 8.01 -1.95 15.81
N VAL A 148 8.16 -0.63 15.79
CA VAL A 148 7.06 0.31 16.07
C VAL A 148 6.37 0.79 14.79
N MET A 149 7.16 1.13 13.76
CA MET A 149 6.62 1.74 12.54
C MET A 149 6.14 0.70 11.52
N ILE A 150 6.90 -0.37 11.31
CA ILE A 150 6.63 -1.37 10.27
C ILE A 150 5.99 -2.62 10.86
N GLY A 151 6.56 -3.17 11.92
CA GLY A 151 6.34 -4.51 12.46
C GLY A 151 4.93 -5.07 12.33
N ILE A 152 4.03 -4.72 13.24
CA ILE A 152 2.65 -5.26 13.27
C ILE A 152 1.84 -4.81 12.05
N ASN A 153 2.03 -3.56 11.60
CA ASN A 153 1.29 -3.02 10.46
C ASN A 153 1.59 -3.78 9.17
N PHE A 154 2.88 -4.04 8.89
CA PHE A 154 3.29 -4.81 7.73
C PHE A 154 2.76 -6.25 7.77
N ILE A 155 2.88 -6.92 8.93
CA ILE A 155 2.37 -8.29 9.09
C ILE A 155 0.86 -8.32 8.84
N ALA A 156 0.11 -7.40 9.42
CA ALA A 156 -1.33 -7.31 9.25
C ALA A 156 -1.71 -7.05 7.78
N GLU A 157 -1.08 -6.09 7.12
CA GLU A 157 -1.30 -5.78 5.70
C GLU A 157 -0.96 -6.98 4.79
N PHE A 158 0.21 -7.58 5.01
CA PHE A 158 0.69 -8.71 4.22
C PHE A 158 -0.22 -9.93 4.37
N VAL A 159 -0.53 -10.34 5.60
CA VAL A 159 -1.39 -11.49 5.89
C VAL A 159 -2.79 -11.27 5.33
N THR A 160 -3.36 -10.09 5.53
CA THR A 160 -4.70 -9.76 5.01
C THR A 160 -4.75 -9.81 3.48
N ASN A 161 -3.75 -9.27 2.79
CA ASN A 161 -3.68 -9.33 1.32
C ASN A 161 -3.55 -10.77 0.81
N VAL A 162 -2.72 -11.60 1.47
CA VAL A 162 -2.54 -13.01 1.09
C VAL A 162 -3.81 -13.82 1.34
N ILE A 163 -4.45 -13.65 2.50
CA ILE A 163 -5.72 -14.34 2.83
C ILE A 163 -6.85 -13.91 1.88
N CYS A 164 -6.88 -12.64 1.47
CA CYS A 164 -7.88 -12.13 0.53
C CYS A 164 -7.60 -12.48 -0.93
N SER A 165 -6.44 -13.04 -1.28
CA SER A 165 -6.11 -13.38 -2.67
C SER A 165 -7.12 -14.32 -3.36
N PRO A 166 -7.73 -15.34 -2.71
CA PRO A 166 -8.81 -16.13 -3.32
C PRO A 166 -10.08 -15.32 -3.60
N VAL A 167 -10.37 -14.32 -2.75
CA VAL A 167 -11.52 -13.41 -2.95
C VAL A 167 -11.25 -12.52 -4.16
N ILE A 168 -10.04 -11.98 -4.28
CA ILE A 168 -9.61 -11.20 -5.45
C ILE A 168 -9.80 -12.01 -6.74
N LEU A 169 -9.37 -13.28 -6.74
CA LEU A 169 -9.52 -14.19 -7.88
C LEU A 169 -11.00 -14.39 -8.25
N ARG A 170 -11.89 -14.57 -7.26
CA ARG A 170 -13.33 -14.69 -7.51
C ARG A 170 -13.94 -13.43 -8.11
N ILE A 171 -13.50 -12.25 -7.66
CA ILE A 171 -13.94 -10.96 -8.22
C ILE A 171 -13.53 -10.86 -9.70
N LEU A 172 -12.28 -11.21 -10.03
CA LEU A 172 -11.79 -11.23 -11.40
C LEU A 172 -12.61 -12.17 -12.29
N HIS A 173 -12.90 -13.39 -11.84
CA HIS A 173 -13.71 -14.34 -12.58
C HIS A 173 -15.16 -13.86 -12.77
N ALA A 174 -15.74 -13.18 -11.78
CA ALA A 174 -17.08 -12.61 -11.90
C ALA A 174 -17.12 -11.44 -12.90
N ALA A 175 -16.09 -10.58 -12.90
CA ALA A 175 -15.97 -9.45 -13.81
C ALA A 175 -15.75 -9.88 -15.28
N ASN A 176 -15.01 -10.97 -15.51
CA ASN A 176 -14.75 -11.50 -16.86
C ASN A 176 -15.93 -12.26 -17.49
N ARG A 177 -17.02 -12.47 -16.75
CA ARG A 177 -18.24 -13.14 -17.25
C ARG A 177 -19.26 -12.17 -17.88
N HIS A 178 -19.01 -10.89 -17.82
CA HIS A 178 -19.80 -9.81 -18.42
C HIS A 178 -18.99 -9.08 -19.49
#